data_47d750b11ef0b635826672ece95a8de6
#
_entry.id   47d750b11ef0b635826672ece95a8de6
#
_cell.length_a   1.000
_cell.length_b   1.000
_cell.length_c   1.000
_cell.angle_alpha   90.00
_cell.angle_beta   90.00
_cell.angle_gamma   90.00
#
_symmetry.space_group_name_H-M   'P 1'
#
loop_
_entity.id
_entity.type
_entity.pdbx_description
1 polymer ?
#
loop_
_entity_poly.entity_id
_entity_poly.type
_entity_poly.pdbx_seq_one_letter_code
_entity_poly.pdbx_strand_id
1 'polypeptide(L)'
;MKKHILLTNDDGFDAIGLKALIEALLPIARITVVAPAKNKSACGHSLTLDRPLRMICVEDDYYKIDDATPTDCIFISISNLFKDGYKPDLVISGINIGANMGEDITYSGTAAGAMEAVIHGIPAIAISQVCN
;
A
#
# COMPACT_ATOMS: atom_id res chain seq x y z
N MET A 1 -20.39 0.70 13.11
CA MET A 1 -19.50 1.58 12.33
C MET A 1 -18.35 0.78 11.78
N LYS A 2 -18.10 0.94 10.48
CA LYS A 2 -17.03 0.19 9.83
C LYS A 2 -15.66 0.76 10.15
N LYS A 3 -14.68 -0.09 10.28
CA LYS A 3 -13.29 0.32 10.39
C LYS A 3 -12.80 0.83 9.04
N HIS A 4 -11.82 1.71 9.08
CA HIS A 4 -11.23 2.29 7.87
C HIS A 4 -9.86 1.65 7.66
N ILE A 5 -9.68 1.01 6.52
CA ILE A 5 -8.44 0.32 6.18
C ILE A 5 -7.80 1.00 4.97
N LEU A 6 -6.53 1.33 5.10
CA LEU A 6 -5.74 1.88 3.99
C LEU A 6 -4.94 0.73 3.39
N LEU A 7 -5.05 0.57 2.07
CA LEU A 7 -4.35 -0.48 1.34
C LEU A 7 -3.28 0.10 0.45
N THR A 8 -2.16 -0.58 0.39
CA THR A 8 -1.13 -0.31 -0.60
C THR A 8 -0.56 -1.66 -1.06
N ASN A 9 0.34 -1.64 -2.03
CA ASN A 9 1.02 -2.85 -2.47
C ASN A 9 2.33 -2.50 -3.17
N ASP A 10 3.05 -3.53 -3.58
CA ASP A 10 4.30 -3.37 -4.30
C ASP A 10 4.13 -3.61 -5.80
N ASP A 11 3.06 -4.29 -6.19
CA ASP A 11 2.86 -4.71 -7.58
C ASP A 11 2.18 -3.66 -8.46
N GLY A 12 1.57 -2.66 -7.87
CA GLY A 12 0.91 -1.61 -8.63
C GLY A 12 -0.59 -1.54 -8.35
N PHE A 13 -1.18 -0.37 -8.66
CA PHE A 13 -2.57 -0.08 -8.29
C PHE A 13 -3.60 -0.99 -8.97
N ASP A 14 -3.25 -1.58 -10.12
CA ASP A 14 -4.16 -2.45 -10.87
C ASP A 14 -3.82 -3.93 -10.72
N ALA A 15 -2.94 -4.28 -9.79
CA ALA A 15 -2.53 -5.66 -9.61
C ALA A 15 -3.66 -6.55 -9.10
N ILE A 16 -3.65 -7.79 -9.53
CA ILE A 16 -4.71 -8.74 -9.20
C ILE A 16 -4.78 -9.05 -7.70
N GLY A 17 -3.63 -9.08 -7.04
CA GLY A 17 -3.60 -9.33 -5.60
C GLY A 17 -4.24 -8.23 -4.79
N LEU A 18 -4.07 -6.99 -5.22
CA LEU A 18 -4.69 -5.86 -4.57
C LEU A 18 -6.20 -5.89 -4.78
N LYS A 19 -6.63 -6.19 -6.00
CA LYS A 19 -8.06 -6.28 -6.30
C LYS A 19 -8.74 -7.37 -5.50
N ALA A 20 -8.09 -8.50 -5.35
CA ALA A 20 -8.63 -9.59 -4.54
C ALA A 20 -8.79 -9.17 -3.07
N LEU A 21 -7.82 -8.44 -2.56
CA LEU A 21 -7.88 -7.95 -1.18
C LEU A 21 -9.03 -6.95 -1.00
N ILE A 22 -9.19 -6.05 -1.96
CA ILE A 22 -10.28 -5.07 -1.92
C ILE A 22 -11.63 -5.79 -1.88
N GLU A 23 -11.83 -6.77 -2.75
CA GLU A 23 -13.10 -7.51 -2.80
C GLU A 23 -13.39 -8.23 -1.48
N ALA A 24 -12.36 -8.77 -0.86
CA ALA A 24 -12.53 -9.48 0.39
C ALA A 24 -12.91 -8.55 1.54
N LEU A 25 -12.44 -7.32 1.53
CA LEU A 25 -12.58 -6.41 2.66
C LEU A 25 -13.75 -5.43 2.54
N LEU A 26 -14.19 -5.13 1.32
CA LEU A 26 -15.28 -4.17 1.13
C LEU A 26 -16.53 -4.44 1.96
N PRO A 27 -16.96 -5.71 2.12
CA PRO A 27 -18.15 -5.96 2.93
C PRO A 27 -17.99 -5.62 4.41
N ILE A 28 -16.77 -5.57 4.92
CA ILE A 28 -16.54 -5.43 6.36
C ILE A 28 -15.84 -4.14 6.76
N ALA A 29 -15.35 -3.36 5.79
CA ALA A 29 -14.57 -2.16 6.12
C ALA A 29 -14.73 -1.10 5.05
N ARG A 30 -14.49 0.14 5.44
CA ARG A 30 -14.28 1.21 4.46
C ARG A 30 -12.85 1.11 3.96
N ILE A 31 -12.68 1.15 2.65
CA ILE A 31 -11.37 0.94 2.04
C ILE A 31 -10.91 2.19 1.31
N THR A 32 -9.68 2.59 1.57
CA THR A 32 -8.99 3.60 0.76
C THR A 32 -7.73 2.95 0.22
N VAL A 33 -7.49 3.10 -1.07
CA VAL A 33 -6.34 2.52 -1.74
C VAL A 33 -5.42 3.62 -2.21
N VAL A 34 -4.13 3.53 -1.87
CA VAL A 34 -3.10 4.39 -2.42
C VAL A 34 -1.93 3.49 -2.77
N ALA A 35 -1.70 3.28 -4.05
CA ALA A 35 -0.72 2.30 -4.51
C ALA A 35 0.14 2.87 -5.62
N PRO A 36 1.32 2.30 -5.84
CA PRO A 36 2.18 2.72 -6.94
C PRO A 36 1.47 2.51 -8.28
N ALA A 37 1.73 3.39 -9.24
CA ALA A 37 1.16 3.24 -10.57
C ALA A 37 1.71 2.01 -11.28
N LYS A 38 2.93 1.62 -10.95
CA LYS A 38 3.61 0.49 -11.56
C LYS A 38 4.29 -0.37 -10.51
N ASN A 39 4.64 -1.58 -10.90
CA ASN A 39 5.37 -2.49 -10.03
C ASN A 39 6.71 -1.86 -9.61
N LYS A 40 6.98 -1.87 -8.31
CA LYS A 40 8.21 -1.33 -7.73
C LYS A 40 8.89 -2.38 -6.86
N SER A 41 8.81 -3.62 -7.26
CA SER A 41 9.22 -4.76 -6.44
C SER A 41 10.64 -4.71 -5.91
N ALA A 42 11.56 -4.04 -6.54
CA ALA A 42 12.96 -4.05 -6.10
C ALA A 42 13.35 -2.84 -5.27
N CYS A 43 12.41 -1.99 -4.91
CA CYS A 43 12.74 -0.70 -4.29
C CYS A 43 12.98 -0.74 -2.79
N GLY A 44 12.49 -1.77 -2.09
CA GLY A 44 12.64 -1.86 -0.65
C GLY A 44 11.96 -0.71 0.08
N HIS A 45 12.49 -0.38 1.27
CA HIS A 45 11.94 0.70 2.09
C HIS A 45 12.64 2.01 1.71
N SER A 46 12.23 2.58 0.58
CA SER A 46 12.81 3.84 0.16
C SER A 46 11.73 4.92 0.03
N LEU A 47 12.07 6.10 0.54
CA LEU A 47 11.22 7.26 0.49
C LEU A 47 11.77 8.21 -0.57
N THR A 48 10.91 8.69 -1.45
CA THR A 48 11.31 9.59 -2.52
C THR A 48 11.47 11.01 -1.99
N LEU A 49 12.68 11.54 -2.07
CA LEU A 49 12.99 12.85 -1.55
C LEU A 49 13.45 13.85 -2.61
N ASP A 50 13.67 13.39 -3.84
CA ASP A 50 14.32 14.19 -4.86
C ASP A 50 13.37 14.80 -5.89
N ARG A 51 12.07 14.52 -5.78
CA ARG A 51 11.10 15.06 -6.72
C ARG A 51 9.71 15.04 -6.10
N PRO A 52 8.80 15.89 -6.61
CA PRO A 52 7.42 15.85 -6.15
C PRO A 52 6.73 14.58 -6.64
N LEU A 53 5.83 14.07 -5.84
CA LEU A 53 5.00 12.93 -6.19
C LEU A 53 3.57 13.40 -6.34
N ARG A 54 2.86 12.85 -7.32
CA ARG A 54 1.50 13.25 -7.60
C ARG A 54 0.54 12.10 -7.34
N MET A 55 -0.45 12.37 -6.50
CA MET A 55 -1.51 11.42 -6.21
C MET A 55 -2.64 11.62 -7.22
N ILE A 56 -2.95 10.59 -7.99
CA ILE A 56 -3.96 10.64 -9.03
C ILE A 56 -5.16 9.83 -8.59
N CYS A 57 -6.32 10.47 -8.56
CA CYS A 57 -7.57 9.81 -8.18
C CYS A 57 -8.06 8.97 -9.36
N VAL A 58 -8.15 7.66 -9.17
CA VAL A 58 -8.65 6.73 -10.18
C VAL A 58 -10.18 6.62 -10.07
N GLU A 59 -10.66 6.49 -8.85
CA GLU A 59 -12.07 6.51 -8.51
C GLU A 59 -12.18 6.83 -7.03
N ASP A 60 -13.38 6.89 -6.48
CA ASP A 60 -13.57 7.26 -5.09
C ASP A 60 -12.73 6.38 -4.16
N ASP A 61 -11.93 7.02 -3.32
CA ASP A 61 -11.08 6.34 -2.35
C ASP A 61 -10.04 5.40 -2.99
N TYR A 62 -9.69 5.63 -4.26
CA TYR A 62 -8.75 4.78 -4.97
C TYR A 62 -7.77 5.67 -5.73
N TYR A 63 -6.51 5.66 -5.32
CA TYR A 63 -5.48 6.56 -5.85
C TYR A 63 -4.26 5.78 -6.31
N LYS A 64 -3.57 6.32 -7.30
CA LYS A 64 -2.25 5.83 -7.70
C LYS A 64 -1.25 6.96 -7.66
N ILE A 65 0.02 6.62 -7.49
CA ILE A 65 1.09 7.60 -7.47
C ILE A 65 2.17 7.13 -8.44
N ASP A 66 2.50 7.99 -9.41
CA ASP A 66 3.53 7.66 -10.39
C ASP A 66 4.91 7.65 -9.73
N ASP A 67 5.73 6.68 -10.12
CA ASP A 67 7.12 6.54 -9.65
C ASP A 67 7.25 6.50 -8.13
N ALA A 68 6.28 5.95 -7.45
CA ALA A 68 6.28 5.89 -5.99
C ALA A 68 6.55 4.47 -5.50
N THR A 69 7.11 4.39 -4.30
CA THR A 69 7.26 3.12 -3.58
C THR A 69 6.06 2.94 -2.66
N PRO A 70 5.82 1.72 -2.13
CA PRO A 70 4.80 1.55 -1.10
C PRO A 70 5.02 2.46 0.11
N THR A 71 6.27 2.67 0.49
CA THR A 71 6.60 3.60 1.57
C THR A 71 6.11 5.01 1.25
N ASP A 72 6.36 5.49 0.03
CA ASP A 72 5.86 6.78 -0.42
C ASP A 72 4.35 6.86 -0.32
N CYS A 73 3.67 5.80 -0.75
CA CYS A 73 2.20 5.78 -0.76
C CYS A 73 1.63 5.95 0.65
N ILE A 74 2.21 5.27 1.62
CA ILE A 74 1.76 5.38 3.00
C ILE A 74 2.08 6.76 3.56
N PHE A 75 3.30 7.24 3.35
CA PHE A 75 3.72 8.54 3.84
C PHE A 75 2.81 9.66 3.33
N ILE A 76 2.56 9.66 2.01
CA ILE A 76 1.74 10.69 1.39
C ILE A 76 0.29 10.58 1.84
N SER A 77 -0.23 9.35 1.98
CA SER A 77 -1.60 9.16 2.45
C SER A 77 -1.80 9.76 3.84
N ILE A 78 -0.90 9.47 4.74
CA ILE A 78 -1.01 9.96 6.10
C ILE A 78 -0.89 11.49 6.14
N SER A 79 -0.03 12.04 5.31
CA SER A 79 0.18 13.49 5.29
C SER A 79 -0.96 14.24 4.62
N ASN A 80 -1.63 13.66 3.63
CA ASN A 80 -2.59 14.39 2.79
C ASN A 80 -4.02 13.94 2.93
N LEU A 81 -4.28 12.64 3.08
CA LEU A 81 -5.64 12.13 3.17
C LEU A 81 -6.11 12.00 4.61
N PHE A 82 -5.21 11.72 5.52
CA PHE A 82 -5.55 11.50 6.91
C PHE A 82 -4.96 12.63 7.74
N LYS A 83 -5.69 13.72 7.80
CA LYS A 83 -5.24 14.94 8.48
C LYS A 83 -5.97 15.15 9.80
N ASP A 84 -5.51 16.15 10.54
CA ASP A 84 -6.18 16.61 11.76
C ASP A 84 -6.34 15.50 12.80
N GLY A 85 -5.34 14.66 12.90
CA GLY A 85 -5.35 13.58 13.88
C GLY A 85 -6.12 12.35 13.47
N TYR A 86 -6.82 12.38 12.32
CA TYR A 86 -7.54 11.22 11.83
C TYR A 86 -6.55 10.25 11.18
N LYS A 87 -6.64 9.00 11.53
CA LYS A 87 -5.79 7.96 10.97
C LYS A 87 -6.62 6.74 10.63
N PRO A 88 -6.20 5.94 9.63
CA PRO A 88 -6.90 4.68 9.41
C PRO A 88 -6.70 3.76 10.60
N ASP A 89 -7.62 2.83 10.76
CA ASP A 89 -7.55 1.84 11.85
C ASP A 89 -6.48 0.79 11.59
N LEU A 90 -6.19 0.54 10.32
CA LEU A 90 -5.28 -0.54 9.92
C LEU A 90 -4.73 -0.21 8.54
N VAL A 91 -3.48 -0.57 8.31
CA VAL A 91 -2.88 -0.52 6.97
C VAL A 91 -2.57 -1.96 6.56
N ILE A 92 -2.94 -2.33 5.33
CA ILE A 92 -2.56 -3.63 4.79
C ILE A 92 -1.78 -3.40 3.50
N SER A 93 -0.60 -3.98 3.43
CA SER A 93 0.24 -3.92 2.24
C SER A 93 0.19 -5.30 1.56
N GLY A 94 -0.36 -5.37 0.38
CA GLY A 94 -0.47 -6.62 -0.35
C GLY A 94 -1.71 -6.68 -1.24
N ILE A 95 -2.08 -7.81 -1.75
CA ILE A 95 -1.37 -9.09 -1.60
C ILE A 95 -0.29 -9.14 -2.67
N ASN A 96 0.94 -9.31 -2.25
CA ASN A 96 2.03 -9.45 -3.20
C ASN A 96 2.02 -10.88 -3.74
N ILE A 97 1.85 -11.02 -5.04
CA ILE A 97 1.83 -12.34 -5.69
C ILE A 97 3.12 -12.48 -6.47
N GLY A 98 3.89 -13.48 -6.16
CA GLY A 98 5.16 -13.65 -6.84
C GLY A 98 5.70 -15.05 -6.74
N ALA A 99 6.76 -15.27 -7.48
CA ALA A 99 7.51 -16.50 -7.38
C ALA A 99 8.15 -16.55 -5.99
N ASN A 100 8.39 -17.76 -5.53
CA ASN A 100 8.94 -17.95 -4.19
C ASN A 100 10.45 -17.77 -4.13
N MET A 101 11.05 -17.39 -5.24
CA MET A 101 12.50 -17.21 -5.31
C MET A 101 12.85 -15.83 -4.81
N GLY A 102 14.02 -15.69 -4.22
CA GLY A 102 14.52 -14.38 -3.82
C GLY A 102 13.59 -13.70 -2.87
N GLU A 103 13.12 -14.43 -1.97
CA GLU A 103 12.12 -14.03 -1.01
C GLU A 103 12.44 -12.73 -0.32
N ASP A 104 13.70 -12.47 -0.06
CA ASP A 104 14.11 -11.25 0.62
C ASP A 104 13.78 -10.01 -0.22
N ILE A 105 13.85 -10.15 -1.53
CA ILE A 105 13.56 -9.05 -2.44
C ILE A 105 12.07 -8.94 -2.67
N THR A 106 11.41 -10.08 -2.89
CA THR A 106 10.00 -10.07 -3.27
C THR A 106 9.10 -9.43 -2.24
N TYR A 107 9.36 -9.64 -0.97
CA TYR A 107 8.44 -9.09 0.00
C TYR A 107 8.95 -7.83 0.67
N SER A 108 10.15 -7.35 0.33
CA SER A 108 10.71 -6.19 1.02
C SER A 108 9.87 -4.94 0.80
N GLY A 109 9.38 -4.69 -0.40
CA GLY A 109 8.53 -3.53 -0.64
C GLY A 109 7.19 -3.65 0.06
N THR A 110 6.61 -4.86 0.07
CA THR A 110 5.36 -5.11 0.77
C THR A 110 5.52 -4.89 2.27
N ALA A 111 6.59 -5.43 2.83
CA ALA A 111 6.88 -5.24 4.23
C ALA A 111 7.18 -3.78 4.56
N ALA A 112 7.87 -3.08 3.66
CA ALA A 112 8.23 -1.69 3.87
C ALA A 112 7.01 -0.79 3.98
N GLY A 113 5.99 -1.03 3.17
CA GLY A 113 4.74 -0.27 3.27
C GLY A 113 4.11 -0.43 4.65
N ALA A 114 4.07 -1.66 5.15
CA ALA A 114 3.53 -1.92 6.48
C ALA A 114 4.40 -1.28 7.56
N MET A 115 5.72 -1.34 7.40
CA MET A 115 6.64 -0.74 8.37
C MET A 115 6.47 0.78 8.46
N GLU A 116 6.25 1.42 7.31
CA GLU A 116 6.04 2.86 7.31
C GLU A 116 4.79 3.22 8.12
N ALA A 117 3.72 2.43 7.99
CA ALA A 117 2.51 2.66 8.77
C ALA A 117 2.78 2.55 10.27
N VAL A 118 3.57 1.55 10.66
CA VAL A 118 3.90 1.36 12.08
C VAL A 118 4.70 2.54 12.62
N ILE A 119 5.60 3.10 11.81
CA ILE A 119 6.35 4.29 12.21
C ILE A 119 5.41 5.44 12.55
N HIS A 120 4.28 5.52 11.85
CA HIS A 120 3.27 6.56 12.11
C HIS A 120 2.24 6.14 13.17
N GLY A 121 2.47 5.04 13.86
CA GLY A 121 1.62 4.61 14.96
C GLY A 121 0.36 3.88 14.54
N ILE A 122 0.32 3.32 13.34
CA ILE A 122 -0.86 2.63 12.81
C ILE A 122 -0.57 1.13 12.71
N PRO A 123 -1.44 0.28 13.24
CA PRO A 123 -1.26 -1.17 13.08
C PRO A 123 -1.22 -1.54 11.60
N ALA A 124 -0.38 -2.50 11.23
CA ALA A 124 -0.21 -2.85 9.84
C ALA A 124 0.04 -4.35 9.64
N ILE A 125 -0.36 -4.82 8.45
CA ILE A 125 -0.18 -6.21 8.03
C ILE A 125 0.43 -6.19 6.65
N ALA A 126 1.41 -7.06 6.41
CA ALA A 126 1.96 -7.28 5.08
C ALA A 126 1.58 -8.70 4.66
N ILE A 127 1.06 -8.85 3.45
CA ILE A 127 0.58 -10.13 2.96
C ILE A 127 1.25 -10.45 1.63
N SER A 128 1.86 -11.63 1.55
CA SER A 128 2.46 -12.12 0.32
C SER A 128 1.95 -13.53 0.05
N GLN A 129 1.73 -13.84 -1.20
CA GLN A 129 1.34 -15.17 -1.64
C GLN A 129 2.44 -15.76 -2.50
N VAL A 130 2.88 -16.93 -2.13
CA VAL A 130 3.91 -17.66 -2.90
C VAL A 130 3.20 -18.53 -3.93
N CYS A 131 3.61 -18.40 -5.19
CA CYS A 131 3.09 -19.21 -6.28
C CYS A 131 4.16 -20.17 -6.75
N ASN A 132 3.82 -21.44 -6.85
CA ASN A 132 4.74 -22.47 -7.33
C ASN A 132 4.45 -22.80 -8.79
#